data_e74390d1c29a0f6d06934a8cd37b19c8
#
_entry.id   e74390d1c29a0f6d06934a8cd37b19c8
#
_cell.length_a   1.000
_cell.length_b   1.000
_cell.length_c   1.000
_cell.angle_alpha   90.00
_cell.angle_beta   90.00
_cell.angle_gamma   90.00
#
_symmetry.space_group_name_H-M   'P 1'
#
loop_
_entity.id
_entity.type
_entity.pdbx_description
1 polymer ?
#
loop_
_entity_poly.entity_id
_entity_poly.type
_entity_poly.pdbx_seq_one_letter_code
_entity_poly.pdbx_strand_id
1 'polypeptide(L)'
;MESNKYELLKKIKDDIVTLKESPLYKERIQNKVFPVIGEGSHDSRVIFIGEAPGKNEAATGKPFCGAAGRVLTELVESVGLKREDVYITNIVKDRPPDNRDPSPEEIRAYAPFLDRQIDIIQPKVIATLGRHSMAYIMEKFGLIHELKSISQIHGKVFDIKTSYGEVKVIPLYHPAVALYQNSLKSQMFEDFKNLKEFL
;
A
#
# COMPACT_ATOMS: atom_id res chain seq x y z
N MET A 1 -21.20 11.92 4.86
CA MET A 1 -20.41 11.09 3.94
C MET A 1 -19.29 10.31 4.66
N GLU A 2 -18.57 10.89 5.62
CA GLU A 2 -17.54 10.16 6.40
C GLU A 2 -18.05 8.92 7.13
N SER A 3 -19.24 8.97 7.71
CA SER A 3 -19.85 7.83 8.41
C SER A 3 -20.00 6.59 7.52
N ASN A 4 -20.24 6.78 6.21
CA ASN A 4 -20.42 5.64 5.30
C ASN A 4 -19.09 4.97 4.93
N LYS A 5 -18.01 5.73 4.65
CA LYS A 5 -16.69 5.18 4.32
C LYS A 5 -16.10 4.39 5.48
N TYR A 6 -16.25 4.91 6.71
CA TYR A 6 -15.82 4.21 7.92
C TYR A 6 -16.49 2.84 8.05
N GLU A 7 -17.82 2.77 7.94
CA GLU A 7 -18.53 1.50 8.06
C GLU A 7 -18.17 0.51 6.95
N LEU A 8 -17.96 1.00 5.72
CA LEU A 8 -17.52 0.15 4.60
C LEU A 8 -16.11 -0.41 4.82
N LEU A 9 -15.17 0.40 5.30
CA LEU A 9 -13.80 -0.04 5.61
C LEU A 9 -13.78 -0.97 6.83
N LYS A 10 -14.64 -0.73 7.84
CA LYS A 10 -14.84 -1.63 8.97
C LYS A 10 -15.34 -3.00 8.51
N LYS A 11 -16.30 -3.04 7.56
CA LYS A 11 -16.76 -4.29 6.98
C LYS A 11 -15.62 -5.05 6.28
N ILE A 12 -14.73 -4.37 5.57
CA ILE A 12 -13.53 -5.00 5.00
C ILE A 12 -12.67 -5.64 6.09
N LYS A 13 -12.47 -4.95 7.21
CA LYS A 13 -11.74 -5.50 8.36
C LYS A 13 -12.41 -6.77 8.88
N ASP A 14 -13.72 -6.75 9.10
CA ASP A 14 -14.47 -7.88 9.63
C ASP A 14 -14.41 -9.09 8.67
N ASP A 15 -14.55 -8.84 7.36
CA ASP A 15 -14.41 -9.86 6.31
C ASP A 15 -13.01 -10.50 6.35
N ILE A 16 -11.93 -9.71 6.48
CA ILE A 16 -10.54 -10.19 6.52
C ILE A 16 -10.26 -10.98 7.82
N VAL A 17 -10.76 -10.51 8.95
CA VAL A 17 -10.57 -11.21 10.24
C VAL A 17 -11.12 -12.63 10.17
N THR A 18 -12.22 -12.83 9.45
CA THR A 18 -12.91 -14.13 9.31
C THR A 18 -12.55 -14.91 8.04
N LEU A 19 -11.57 -14.44 7.23
CA LEU A 19 -11.17 -15.03 5.95
C LEU A 19 -10.40 -16.34 6.15
N LYS A 20 -11.13 -17.43 6.45
CA LYS A 20 -10.55 -18.76 6.70
C LYS A 20 -9.93 -19.40 5.46
N GLU A 21 -10.37 -18.99 4.27
CA GLU A 21 -9.91 -19.47 2.97
C GLU A 21 -8.54 -18.90 2.60
N SER A 22 -8.07 -17.85 3.29
CA SER A 22 -6.73 -17.32 3.06
C SER A 22 -5.66 -18.33 3.43
N PRO A 23 -4.65 -18.54 2.57
CA PRO A 23 -3.51 -19.40 2.90
C PRO A 23 -2.78 -18.99 4.19
N LEU A 24 -2.84 -17.69 4.54
CA LEU A 24 -2.17 -17.13 5.72
C LEU A 24 -3.04 -17.14 7.00
N TYR A 25 -4.30 -17.56 6.91
CA TYR A 25 -5.20 -17.53 8.07
C TYR A 25 -4.68 -18.38 9.24
N LYS A 26 -4.25 -19.62 8.96
CA LYS A 26 -3.74 -20.53 10.00
C LYS A 26 -2.49 -19.98 10.66
N GLU A 27 -1.57 -19.42 9.87
CA GLU A 27 -0.34 -18.78 10.34
C GLU A 27 -0.65 -17.60 11.29
N ARG A 28 -1.59 -16.73 10.90
CA ARG A 28 -2.07 -15.63 11.74
C ARG A 28 -2.59 -16.09 13.08
N ILE A 29 -3.46 -17.13 13.10
CA ILE A 29 -4.08 -17.64 14.32
C ILE A 29 -3.06 -18.31 15.24
N GLN A 30 -2.16 -19.14 14.68
CA GLN A 30 -1.10 -19.80 15.43
C GLN A 30 -0.15 -18.82 16.09
N ASN A 31 0.23 -17.77 15.38
CA ASN A 31 1.13 -16.73 15.89
C ASN A 31 0.42 -15.67 16.75
N LYS A 32 -0.90 -15.72 16.89
CA LYS A 32 -1.71 -14.75 17.65
C LYS A 32 -1.45 -13.30 17.23
N VAL A 33 -1.36 -13.06 15.93
CA VAL A 33 -1.12 -11.74 15.36
C VAL A 33 -2.35 -11.19 14.65
N PHE A 34 -2.30 -9.91 14.27
CA PHE A 34 -3.42 -9.18 13.67
C PHE A 34 -3.24 -9.06 12.15
N PRO A 35 -4.36 -9.08 11.41
CA PRO A 35 -4.33 -8.60 10.03
C PRO A 35 -4.14 -7.08 10.02
N VAL A 36 -3.42 -6.59 9.02
CA VAL A 36 -3.10 -5.16 8.84
C VAL A 36 -3.94 -4.61 7.71
N ILE A 37 -5.03 -3.95 8.06
CA ILE A 37 -6.03 -3.50 7.08
C ILE A 37 -5.56 -2.26 6.33
N GLY A 38 -5.12 -1.26 7.07
CA GLY A 38 -4.70 0.05 6.62
C GLY A 38 -4.94 1.09 7.71
N GLU A 39 -4.34 2.26 7.55
CA GLU A 39 -4.42 3.37 8.52
C GLU A 39 -4.36 4.71 7.79
N GLY A 40 -5.04 5.73 8.32
CA GLY A 40 -5.01 7.11 7.85
C GLY A 40 -6.39 7.64 7.45
N SER A 41 -6.41 8.74 6.71
CA SER A 41 -7.64 9.41 6.30
C SER A 41 -8.45 8.59 5.30
N HIS A 42 -9.73 8.40 5.57
CA HIS A 42 -10.66 7.76 4.64
C HIS A 42 -11.04 8.67 3.45
N ASP A 43 -10.76 9.96 3.54
CA ASP A 43 -10.92 10.94 2.47
C ASP A 43 -9.58 11.37 1.87
N SER A 44 -8.58 10.51 2.02
CA SER A 44 -7.24 10.78 1.53
C SER A 44 -7.19 10.95 0.02
N ARG A 45 -6.45 11.96 -0.44
CA ARG A 45 -6.13 12.12 -1.86
C ARG A 45 -5.03 11.17 -2.34
N VAL A 46 -4.21 10.65 -1.43
CA VAL A 46 -3.08 9.75 -1.74
C VAL A 46 -3.20 8.46 -0.96
N ILE A 47 -3.20 7.33 -1.66
CA ILE A 47 -3.08 6.01 -1.06
C ILE A 47 -1.68 5.45 -1.30
N PHE A 48 -0.99 5.03 -0.25
CA PHE A 48 0.27 4.28 -0.33
C PHE A 48 0.00 2.79 -0.18
N ILE A 49 0.49 2.00 -1.13
CA ILE A 49 0.24 0.56 -1.18
C ILE A 49 1.56 -0.19 -1.16
N GLY A 50 1.85 -0.86 -0.04
CA GLY A 50 2.97 -1.79 0.09
C GLY A 50 2.60 -3.21 -0.34
N GLU A 51 3.48 -4.14 -0.04
CA GLU A 51 3.34 -5.55 -0.42
C GLU A 51 2.57 -6.36 0.62
N ALA A 52 3.12 -6.51 1.81
CA ALA A 52 2.59 -7.30 2.92
C ALA A 52 3.11 -6.76 4.27
N PRO A 53 2.43 -7.08 5.39
CA PRO A 53 2.88 -6.70 6.71
C PRO A 53 4.18 -7.41 7.12
N GLY A 54 5.08 -6.71 7.80
CA GLY A 54 6.20 -7.28 8.52
C GLY A 54 5.82 -7.74 9.93
N LYS A 55 6.83 -8.15 10.71
CA LYS A 55 6.66 -8.67 12.08
C LYS A 55 6.02 -7.64 13.02
N ASN A 56 6.49 -6.41 13.00
CA ASN A 56 5.99 -5.34 13.88
C ASN A 56 4.55 -4.95 13.50
N GLU A 57 4.29 -4.89 12.20
CA GLU A 57 2.96 -4.59 11.67
C GLU A 57 1.94 -5.65 12.07
N ALA A 58 2.29 -6.94 11.94
CA ALA A 58 1.42 -8.04 12.35
C ALA A 58 1.19 -8.08 13.88
N ALA A 59 2.19 -7.69 14.68
CA ALA A 59 2.05 -7.64 16.13
C ALA A 59 1.14 -6.50 16.61
N THR A 60 1.03 -5.40 15.84
CA THR A 60 0.29 -4.19 16.24
C THR A 60 -1.00 -3.96 15.46
N GLY A 61 -1.15 -4.61 14.29
CA GLY A 61 -2.25 -4.34 13.34
C GLY A 61 -2.09 -3.02 12.56
N LYS A 62 -0.94 -2.33 12.67
CA LYS A 62 -0.69 -1.03 12.04
C LYS A 62 0.27 -1.17 10.86
N PRO A 63 -0.05 -0.61 9.67
CA PRO A 63 0.85 -0.66 8.52
C PRO A 63 2.08 0.24 8.74
N PHE A 64 3.22 -0.19 8.23
CA PHE A 64 4.45 0.61 8.23
C PHE A 64 4.74 1.26 9.58
N CYS A 65 4.74 0.47 10.66
CA CYS A 65 5.05 0.93 12.02
C CYS A 65 6.51 0.68 12.45
N GLY A 66 7.28 -0.08 11.65
CA GLY A 66 8.69 -0.39 11.88
C GLY A 66 9.66 0.65 11.29
N ALA A 67 10.92 0.24 11.07
CA ALA A 67 11.97 1.11 10.52
C ALA A 67 11.63 1.66 9.12
N ALA A 68 11.14 0.82 8.22
CA ALA A 68 10.68 1.24 6.90
C ALA A 68 9.51 2.26 7.00
N GLY A 69 8.66 2.11 8.00
CA GLY A 69 7.56 3.04 8.26
C GLY A 69 8.04 4.42 8.70
N ARG A 70 9.12 4.51 9.47
CA ARG A 70 9.75 5.81 9.81
C ARG A 70 10.27 6.52 8.56
N VAL A 71 10.93 5.78 7.67
CA VAL A 71 11.37 6.33 6.37
C VAL A 71 10.17 6.82 5.55
N LEU A 72 9.09 6.04 5.49
CA LEU A 72 7.87 6.47 4.79
C LEU A 72 7.31 7.77 5.38
N THR A 73 7.29 7.89 6.70
CA THR A 73 6.84 9.12 7.38
C THR A 73 7.70 10.32 6.99
N GLU A 74 9.04 10.19 7.03
CA GLU A 74 9.97 11.25 6.60
C GLU A 74 9.72 11.67 5.14
N LEU A 75 9.47 10.71 4.25
CA LEU A 75 9.18 10.98 2.84
C LEU A 75 7.84 11.71 2.64
N VAL A 76 6.79 11.28 3.33
CA VAL A 76 5.47 11.93 3.31
C VAL A 76 5.55 13.36 3.83
N GLU A 77 6.24 13.57 4.95
CA GLU A 77 6.42 14.90 5.56
C GLU A 77 7.27 15.83 4.68
N SER A 78 8.22 15.29 3.91
CA SER A 78 9.06 16.09 3.00
C SER A 78 8.28 16.78 1.88
N VAL A 79 7.09 16.28 1.56
CA VAL A 79 6.21 16.87 0.56
C VAL A 79 5.08 17.72 1.16
N GLY A 80 5.10 17.93 2.50
CA GLY A 80 4.15 18.78 3.21
C GLY A 80 2.88 18.07 3.65
N LEU A 81 2.82 16.74 3.54
CA LEU A 81 1.71 15.93 4.05
C LEU A 81 2.05 15.40 5.44
N LYS A 82 1.01 15.18 6.25
CA LYS A 82 1.13 14.40 7.48
C LYS A 82 0.76 12.95 7.20
N ARG A 83 1.30 12.04 8.01
CA ARG A 83 0.96 10.61 7.89
C ARG A 83 -0.55 10.36 8.04
N GLU A 84 -1.23 11.15 8.87
CA GLU A 84 -2.67 11.06 9.12
C GLU A 84 -3.54 11.55 7.95
N ASP A 85 -2.99 12.36 7.02
CA ASP A 85 -3.70 12.89 5.85
C ASP A 85 -3.74 11.89 4.68
N VAL A 86 -2.86 10.90 4.70
CA VAL A 86 -2.76 9.87 3.67
C VAL A 86 -3.37 8.55 4.15
N TYR A 87 -3.71 7.64 3.22
CA TYR A 87 -4.09 6.28 3.59
C TYR A 87 -2.96 5.31 3.23
N ILE A 88 -2.57 4.47 4.17
CA ILE A 88 -1.45 3.54 4.01
C ILE A 88 -1.95 2.11 4.20
N THR A 89 -1.66 1.24 3.25
CA THR A 89 -2.07 -0.17 3.29
C THR A 89 -1.06 -1.07 2.55
N ASN A 90 -1.39 -2.35 2.41
CA ASN A 90 -0.65 -3.34 1.63
C ASN A 90 -1.61 -4.12 0.73
N ILE A 91 -1.08 -4.85 -0.26
CA ILE A 91 -1.88 -5.79 -1.06
C ILE A 91 -2.37 -6.91 -0.12
N VAL A 92 -1.42 -7.62 0.50
CA VAL A 92 -1.70 -8.71 1.42
C VAL A 92 -1.90 -8.15 2.83
N LYS A 93 -2.90 -8.68 3.55
CA LYS A 93 -3.26 -8.14 4.87
C LYS A 93 -2.70 -8.94 6.04
N ASP A 94 -2.28 -10.16 5.80
CA ASP A 94 -1.61 -11.01 6.79
C ASP A 94 -0.12 -11.12 6.45
N ARG A 95 0.69 -11.36 7.47
CA ARG A 95 2.14 -11.47 7.33
C ARG A 95 2.52 -12.84 6.76
N PRO A 96 3.23 -12.93 5.61
CA PRO A 96 3.81 -14.18 5.16
C PRO A 96 4.90 -14.67 6.13
N PRO A 97 5.07 -16.00 6.29
CA PRO A 97 6.14 -16.57 7.13
C PRO A 97 7.51 -15.98 6.77
N ASP A 98 8.31 -15.67 7.79
CA ASP A 98 9.68 -15.14 7.68
C ASP A 98 9.82 -13.87 6.81
N ASN A 99 8.73 -13.12 6.62
CA ASN A 99 8.64 -11.96 5.71
C ASN A 99 9.07 -12.30 4.27
N ARG A 100 8.82 -13.53 3.81
CA ARG A 100 9.01 -13.86 2.40
C ARG A 100 8.06 -13.07 1.51
N ASP A 101 8.38 -12.96 0.24
CA ASP A 101 7.46 -12.42 -0.76
C ASP A 101 6.12 -13.20 -0.72
N PRO A 102 4.97 -12.52 -0.87
CA PRO A 102 3.69 -13.19 -0.93
C PRO A 102 3.56 -14.04 -2.21
N SER A 103 2.94 -15.19 -2.08
CA SER A 103 2.64 -16.04 -3.23
C SER A 103 1.53 -15.43 -4.09
N PRO A 104 1.43 -15.83 -5.39
CA PRO A 104 0.31 -15.41 -6.24
C PRO A 104 -1.07 -15.75 -5.66
N GLU A 105 -1.17 -16.86 -4.93
CA GLU A 105 -2.40 -17.29 -4.28
C GLU A 105 -2.77 -16.35 -3.11
N GLU A 106 -1.78 -15.96 -2.30
CA GLU A 106 -1.96 -14.99 -1.24
C GLU A 106 -2.39 -13.62 -1.78
N ILE A 107 -1.75 -13.15 -2.85
CA ILE A 107 -2.16 -11.92 -3.52
C ILE A 107 -3.61 -12.03 -4.00
N ARG A 108 -3.98 -13.12 -4.69
CA ARG A 108 -5.37 -13.32 -5.16
C ARG A 108 -6.39 -13.34 -4.04
N ALA A 109 -6.04 -13.89 -2.88
CA ALA A 109 -6.94 -13.93 -1.72
C ALA A 109 -7.22 -12.54 -1.14
N TYR A 110 -6.24 -11.63 -1.15
CA TYR A 110 -6.38 -10.31 -0.52
C TYR A 110 -6.66 -9.16 -1.48
N ALA A 111 -6.32 -9.31 -2.76
CA ALA A 111 -6.50 -8.28 -3.78
C ALA A 111 -7.92 -7.70 -3.83
N PRO A 112 -9.02 -8.49 -3.74
CA PRO A 112 -10.37 -7.93 -3.76
C PRO A 112 -10.65 -6.95 -2.62
N PHE A 113 -9.99 -7.11 -1.48
CA PHE A 113 -10.14 -6.19 -0.34
C PHE A 113 -9.40 -4.88 -0.58
N LEU A 114 -8.21 -4.93 -1.16
CA LEU A 114 -7.49 -3.73 -1.59
C LEU A 114 -8.30 -2.96 -2.64
N ASP A 115 -8.87 -3.66 -3.60
CA ASP A 115 -9.70 -3.06 -4.64
C ASP A 115 -10.89 -2.31 -4.05
N ARG A 116 -11.60 -2.93 -3.11
CA ARG A 116 -12.68 -2.28 -2.36
C ARG A 116 -12.19 -1.07 -1.56
N GLN A 117 -11.00 -1.13 -0.97
CA GLN A 117 -10.41 0.03 -0.27
C GLN A 117 -10.17 1.21 -1.22
N ILE A 118 -9.62 0.96 -2.41
CA ILE A 118 -9.41 1.99 -3.43
C ILE A 118 -10.75 2.61 -3.87
N ASP A 119 -11.76 1.79 -4.12
CA ASP A 119 -13.09 2.24 -4.55
C ASP A 119 -13.84 3.03 -3.47
N ILE A 120 -13.62 2.72 -2.18
CA ILE A 120 -14.20 3.45 -1.04
C ILE A 120 -13.49 4.78 -0.83
N ILE A 121 -12.16 4.79 -0.83
CA ILE A 121 -11.34 5.98 -0.55
C ILE A 121 -11.40 6.95 -1.73
N GLN A 122 -11.37 6.45 -2.96
CA GLN A 122 -11.38 7.23 -4.20
C GLN A 122 -10.22 8.24 -4.28
N PRO A 123 -8.96 7.79 -4.13
CA PRO A 123 -7.81 8.68 -4.11
C PRO A 123 -7.58 9.33 -5.49
N LYS A 124 -6.88 10.45 -5.51
CA LYS A 124 -6.35 11.07 -6.75
C LYS A 124 -5.02 10.46 -7.18
N VAL A 125 -4.28 9.91 -6.21
CA VAL A 125 -2.98 9.28 -6.44
C VAL A 125 -2.92 7.91 -5.77
N ILE A 126 -2.49 6.91 -6.52
CA ILE A 126 -2.11 5.58 -6.05
C ILE A 126 -0.59 5.50 -6.11
N ALA A 127 0.08 5.61 -4.98
CA ALA A 127 1.52 5.48 -4.84
C ALA A 127 1.88 4.05 -4.41
N THR A 128 2.53 3.29 -5.29
CA THR A 128 2.93 1.92 -4.98
C THR A 128 4.33 1.88 -4.38
N LEU A 129 4.51 1.12 -3.30
CA LEU A 129 5.78 1.00 -2.58
C LEU A 129 6.43 -0.36 -2.87
N GLY A 130 7.33 -0.38 -3.87
CA GLY A 130 8.07 -1.56 -4.28
C GLY A 130 7.45 -2.31 -5.46
N ARG A 131 8.18 -3.37 -5.91
CA ARG A 131 7.90 -4.07 -7.17
C ARG A 131 6.55 -4.81 -7.21
N HIS A 132 6.13 -5.41 -6.09
CA HIS A 132 4.93 -6.24 -6.06
C HIS A 132 3.66 -5.40 -6.11
N SER A 133 3.59 -4.33 -5.31
CA SER A 133 2.46 -3.41 -5.37
C SER A 133 2.40 -2.66 -6.70
N MET A 134 3.55 -2.28 -7.26
CA MET A 134 3.64 -1.71 -8.61
C MET A 134 3.06 -2.66 -9.65
N ALA A 135 3.54 -3.91 -9.69
CA ALA A 135 3.09 -4.89 -10.68
C ALA A 135 1.58 -5.13 -10.58
N TYR A 136 1.07 -5.35 -9.38
CA TYR A 136 -0.35 -5.55 -9.15
C TYR A 136 -1.21 -4.38 -9.64
N ILE A 137 -0.87 -3.15 -9.25
CA ILE A 137 -1.66 -1.95 -9.62
C ILE A 137 -1.55 -1.67 -11.12
N MET A 138 -0.36 -1.78 -11.71
CA MET A 138 -0.19 -1.55 -13.15
C MET A 138 -0.93 -2.59 -13.99
N GLU A 139 -0.91 -3.87 -13.60
CA GLU A 139 -1.68 -4.92 -14.25
C GLU A 139 -3.18 -4.67 -14.14
N LYS A 140 -3.67 -4.41 -12.92
CA LYS A 140 -5.08 -4.13 -12.64
C LYS A 140 -5.65 -3.00 -13.49
N PHE A 141 -4.90 -1.94 -13.70
CA PHE A 141 -5.35 -0.75 -14.43
C PHE A 141 -4.88 -0.69 -15.90
N GLY A 142 -4.46 -1.84 -16.45
CA GLY A 142 -4.16 -1.95 -17.89
C GLY A 142 -2.84 -1.33 -18.32
N LEU A 143 -1.92 -1.04 -17.40
CA LEU A 143 -0.59 -0.49 -17.66
C LEU A 143 0.48 -1.56 -17.88
N ILE A 144 0.09 -2.78 -18.24
CA ILE A 144 1.03 -3.91 -18.39
C ILE A 144 2.12 -3.64 -19.43
N HIS A 145 1.83 -2.86 -20.48
CA HIS A 145 2.81 -2.50 -21.51
C HIS A 145 3.85 -1.48 -21.01
N GLU A 146 3.53 -0.73 -19.94
CA GLU A 146 4.43 0.22 -19.29
C GLU A 146 5.22 -0.42 -18.15
N LEU A 147 4.86 -1.65 -17.77
CA LEU A 147 5.49 -2.34 -16.65
C LEU A 147 6.94 -2.70 -16.98
N LYS A 148 7.85 -2.16 -16.20
CA LYS A 148 9.30 -2.41 -16.23
C LYS A 148 9.81 -2.65 -14.81
N SER A 149 11.12 -2.85 -14.65
CA SER A 149 11.70 -2.94 -13.31
C SER A 149 11.47 -1.63 -12.55
N ILE A 150 11.34 -1.72 -11.22
CA ILE A 150 11.16 -0.53 -10.38
C ILE A 150 12.26 0.51 -10.59
N SER A 151 13.49 0.07 -10.83
CA SER A 151 14.63 0.93 -11.10
C SER A 151 14.53 1.74 -12.41
N GLN A 152 13.63 1.37 -13.32
CA GLN A 152 13.43 2.08 -14.59
C GLN A 152 12.23 3.02 -14.58
N ILE A 153 11.28 2.80 -13.68
CA ILE A 153 10.01 3.54 -13.69
C ILE A 153 9.63 4.18 -12.35
N HIS A 154 10.48 4.06 -11.30
CA HIS A 154 10.21 4.78 -10.05
C HIS A 154 10.08 6.29 -10.31
N GLY A 155 9.20 6.94 -9.59
CA GLY A 155 8.92 8.37 -9.71
C GLY A 155 8.13 8.77 -10.95
N LYS A 156 7.95 7.90 -11.95
CA LYS A 156 7.13 8.22 -13.13
C LYS A 156 5.65 8.29 -12.77
N VAL A 157 4.93 9.14 -13.49
CA VAL A 157 3.48 9.33 -13.32
C VAL A 157 2.76 8.69 -14.49
N PHE A 158 1.80 7.83 -14.21
CA PHE A 158 0.95 7.19 -15.20
C PHE A 158 -0.50 7.57 -14.96
N ASP A 159 -1.21 7.87 -16.05
CA ASP A 159 -2.63 8.21 -16.01
C ASP A 159 -3.49 6.96 -16.13
N ILE A 160 -4.47 6.82 -15.26
CA ILE A 160 -5.49 5.77 -15.33
C ILE A 160 -6.89 6.37 -15.23
N LYS A 161 -7.87 5.65 -15.78
CA LYS A 161 -9.30 5.97 -15.63
C LYS A 161 -9.93 4.96 -14.69
N THR A 162 -10.66 5.48 -13.71
CA THR A 162 -11.41 4.69 -12.74
C THR A 162 -12.90 5.03 -12.82
N SER A 163 -13.75 4.29 -12.10
CA SER A 163 -15.18 4.58 -11.98
C SER A 163 -15.50 5.95 -11.37
N TYR A 164 -14.55 6.51 -10.61
CA TYR A 164 -14.68 7.80 -9.90
C TYR A 164 -13.84 8.93 -10.50
N GLY A 165 -13.20 8.71 -11.67
CA GLY A 165 -12.49 9.74 -12.41
C GLY A 165 -11.05 9.38 -12.78
N GLU A 166 -10.27 10.38 -13.18
CA GLU A 166 -8.86 10.24 -13.50
C GLU A 166 -8.02 10.15 -12.22
N VAL A 167 -7.08 9.20 -12.22
CA VAL A 167 -6.18 8.92 -11.09
C VAL A 167 -4.76 8.76 -11.60
N LYS A 168 -3.78 9.19 -10.82
CA LYS A 168 -2.35 9.01 -11.10
C LYS A 168 -1.82 7.78 -10.38
N VAL A 169 -1.05 6.96 -11.09
CA VAL A 169 -0.26 5.86 -10.50
C VAL A 169 1.20 6.25 -10.49
N ILE A 170 1.82 6.20 -9.33
CA ILE A 170 3.24 6.57 -9.15
C ILE A 170 3.98 5.40 -8.50
N PRO A 171 4.76 4.62 -9.26
CA PRO A 171 5.66 3.62 -8.69
C PRO A 171 6.77 4.27 -7.88
N LEU A 172 6.99 3.80 -6.67
CA LEU A 172 8.03 4.29 -5.76
C LEU A 172 8.85 3.12 -5.23
N TYR A 173 10.11 3.37 -4.86
CA TYR A 173 10.89 2.39 -4.14
C TYR A 173 10.24 2.05 -2.79
N HIS A 174 10.38 0.79 -2.38
CA HIS A 174 9.96 0.40 -1.04
C HIS A 174 10.82 1.10 0.02
N PRO A 175 10.24 1.73 1.07
CA PRO A 175 10.99 2.49 2.05
C PRO A 175 12.13 1.72 2.74
N ALA A 176 12.03 0.40 2.86
CA ALA A 176 13.08 -0.44 3.40
C ALA A 176 14.41 -0.37 2.62
N VAL A 177 14.38 -0.01 1.34
CA VAL A 177 15.61 0.12 0.53
C VAL A 177 16.56 1.18 1.10
N ALA A 178 16.00 2.27 1.65
CA ALA A 178 16.80 3.32 2.27
C ALA A 178 17.55 2.88 3.54
N LEU A 179 17.16 1.75 4.15
CA LEU A 179 17.84 1.21 5.33
C LEU A 179 19.15 0.50 4.98
N TYR A 180 19.29 0.06 3.72
CA TYR A 180 20.44 -0.71 3.25
C TYR A 180 21.26 0.04 2.20
N GLN A 181 20.63 1.00 1.50
CA GLN A 181 21.24 1.75 0.39
C GLN A 181 21.00 3.25 0.54
N ASN A 182 21.87 3.93 1.29
CA ASN A 182 21.76 5.38 1.54
C ASN A 182 21.75 6.21 0.25
N SER A 183 22.40 5.74 -0.83
CA SER A 183 22.42 6.44 -2.12
C SER A 183 21.04 6.56 -2.74
N LEU A 184 20.13 5.63 -2.49
CA LEU A 184 18.77 5.68 -3.00
C LEU A 184 17.82 6.54 -2.13
N LYS A 185 18.22 6.87 -0.90
CA LYS A 185 17.39 7.71 -0.03
C LYS A 185 17.12 9.08 -0.67
N SER A 186 18.15 9.73 -1.21
CA SER A 186 18.01 11.02 -1.90
C SER A 186 17.08 10.91 -3.12
N GLN A 187 17.21 9.84 -3.90
CA GLN A 187 16.33 9.60 -5.05
C GLN A 187 14.87 9.43 -4.62
N MET A 188 14.61 8.73 -3.51
CA MET A 188 13.25 8.57 -2.99
C MET A 188 12.63 9.92 -2.60
N PHE A 189 13.38 10.85 -2.04
CA PHE A 189 12.90 12.21 -1.77
C PHE A 189 12.55 12.97 -3.06
N GLU A 190 13.37 12.82 -4.12
CA GLU A 190 13.05 13.43 -5.42
C GLU A 190 11.77 12.82 -6.02
N ASP A 191 11.63 11.49 -5.99
CA ASP A 191 10.43 10.81 -6.51
C ASP A 191 9.15 11.26 -5.78
N PHE A 192 9.23 11.48 -4.46
CA PHE A 192 8.09 11.95 -3.68
C PHE A 192 7.66 13.37 -4.05
N LYS A 193 8.55 14.21 -4.58
CA LYS A 193 8.18 15.56 -5.03
C LYS A 193 7.12 15.52 -6.14
N ASN A 194 7.09 14.45 -6.94
CA ASN A 194 6.09 14.30 -8.01
C ASN A 194 4.66 14.16 -7.45
N LEU A 195 4.51 13.81 -6.18
CA LEU A 195 3.20 13.81 -5.52
C LEU A 195 2.63 15.22 -5.36
N LYS A 196 3.49 16.26 -5.20
CA LYS A 196 3.07 17.65 -4.92
C LYS A 196 2.14 18.24 -5.95
N GLU A 197 2.28 17.82 -7.21
CA GLU A 197 1.46 18.33 -8.31
C GLU A 197 -0.02 17.90 -8.20
N PHE A 198 -0.31 16.89 -7.37
CA PHE A 198 -1.63 16.26 -7.26
C PHE A 198 -2.27 16.38 -5.87
N LEU A 199 -1.64 17.12 -4.96
CA LEU A 199 -2.07 17.33 -3.58
C LEU A 199 -3.16 18.41 -3.41
#